data_7c9467b2cba4e978776a31bb2ad601e9
#
_entry.id   7c9467b2cba4e978776a31bb2ad601e9
#
_cell.length_a   1.000
_cell.length_b   1.000
_cell.length_c   1.000
_cell.angle_alpha   90.00
_cell.angle_beta   90.00
_cell.angle_gamma   90.00
#
_symmetry.space_group_name_H-M   'P 1'
#
loop_
_entity.id
_entity.type
_entity.pdbx_description
1 polymer ?
#
loop_
_entity_poly.entity_id
_entity_poly.type
_entity_poly.pdbx_seq_one_letter_code
_entity_poly.pdbx_strand_id
1 'polypeptide(L)'
;LSKTKEYIKDYEALKAIWESLNGKDWSFYGDATFKGANWNFNKELDMWGDQPGVTLNSNGRVIGLVIAGFGAKGIVPDAIGQLTELQVFNLGSHDEKIGANIFNDYNAANLDAAKKNAMRHDYENKFLKYDPRAFMSEMIVESYNSDPKVEQKNRIKKDGRINLKDAQIGTLTNRIKGVSKAIYRLTKLQQFYIGNSSITSDEVCAKFYNADDATYGKFAEEFTEEAWDKMTNLTDIELYNCPEISRLPDFYYNLPALQAMNLARCKGISANQLRADWTRLAEEKTGKTVQILYLSYNNLEEFPESSALSKMVNLGLLDLAYNNIKKLHPFGTGVSLSSLYLNNNQIEEIPANLCAFTDDVESLTFAHNKLTKIPNIFDASSIRQMGSVDFSYNEITGVDNSNGTYKGINAATISLSNNKIEKFPSELFTAGSPITTLDLSGNEMRTIPKGSITGKKAYLLQVIDFRFNKLTSLSDDFRSTTLPYITNMDLSYNCFSEVPTQPLNSANLRAFAINHQRDEVTDQRCLRTWPTGITTCPSLIQFQIGSNDIRKVEETLTSHLYIVNIADNPNISIDVTSVCPYIKAGLYMLFYDKTQDIRGCDALDIEN
;
A
#
# COMPACT_ATOMS: atom_id res chain seq x y z
N LEU A 1 16.48 -42.44 -5.83
CA LEU A 1 15.40 -42.52 -4.85
C LEU A 1 14.67 -43.84 -5.02
N SER A 2 14.68 -44.67 -3.99
CA SER A 2 13.84 -45.88 -4.01
C SER A 2 12.37 -45.47 -4.14
N LYS A 3 11.68 -46.04 -5.11
CA LYS A 3 10.23 -45.83 -5.33
C LYS A 3 9.48 -46.39 -4.11
N THR A 4 9.38 -45.63 -3.02
CA THR A 4 8.65 -46.04 -1.85
C THR A 4 7.17 -46.12 -2.14
N LYS A 5 6.45 -46.90 -1.36
CA LYS A 5 4.99 -47.01 -1.43
C LYS A 5 4.32 -45.63 -1.30
N GLU A 6 4.85 -44.77 -0.46
CA GLU A 6 4.32 -43.41 -0.22
C GLU A 6 4.57 -42.48 -1.41
N TYR A 7 5.73 -42.57 -2.07
CA TYR A 7 6.04 -41.86 -3.28
C TYR A 7 5.01 -42.17 -4.41
N ILE A 8 4.72 -43.45 -4.60
CA ILE A 8 3.76 -43.90 -5.60
C ILE A 8 2.34 -43.38 -5.27
N LYS A 9 1.92 -43.42 -4.02
CA LYS A 9 0.64 -42.89 -3.59
C LYS A 9 0.53 -41.37 -3.81
N ASP A 10 1.57 -40.60 -3.53
CA ASP A 10 1.60 -39.18 -3.81
C ASP A 10 1.49 -38.90 -5.31
N TYR A 11 2.20 -39.68 -6.15
CA TYR A 11 2.10 -39.61 -7.60
C TYR A 11 0.66 -39.89 -8.09
N GLU A 12 0.03 -40.93 -7.61
CA GLU A 12 -1.36 -41.28 -7.95
C GLU A 12 -2.32 -40.17 -7.50
N ALA A 13 -2.09 -39.58 -6.34
CA ALA A 13 -2.88 -38.46 -5.85
C ALA A 13 -2.71 -37.23 -6.73
N LEU A 14 -1.50 -36.88 -7.14
CA LEU A 14 -1.25 -35.78 -8.07
C LEU A 14 -1.98 -36.00 -9.40
N LYS A 15 -2.00 -37.22 -9.90
CA LYS A 15 -2.74 -37.58 -11.13
C LYS A 15 -4.23 -37.38 -10.96
N ALA A 16 -4.81 -37.84 -9.85
CA ALA A 16 -6.22 -37.63 -9.54
C ALA A 16 -6.58 -36.15 -9.41
N ILE A 17 -5.73 -35.32 -8.78
CA ILE A 17 -5.89 -33.88 -8.69
C ILE A 17 -5.84 -33.24 -10.09
N TRP A 18 -4.88 -33.61 -10.90
CA TRP A 18 -4.71 -33.12 -12.27
C TRP A 18 -5.93 -33.42 -13.12
N GLU A 19 -6.44 -34.64 -13.07
CA GLU A 19 -7.66 -35.05 -13.81
C GLU A 19 -8.90 -34.27 -13.32
N SER A 20 -9.08 -34.12 -12.02
CA SER A 20 -10.22 -33.42 -11.42
C SER A 20 -10.22 -31.92 -11.75
N LEU A 21 -9.04 -31.31 -11.91
CA LEU A 21 -8.85 -29.90 -12.20
C LEU A 21 -8.60 -29.61 -13.69
N ASN A 22 -9.03 -30.53 -14.57
CA ASN A 22 -8.87 -30.40 -16.03
C ASN A 22 -7.40 -30.17 -16.45
N GLY A 23 -6.51 -30.96 -15.90
CA GLY A 23 -5.05 -30.81 -16.03
C GLY A 23 -4.55 -30.83 -17.47
N LYS A 24 -5.22 -31.61 -18.38
CA LYS A 24 -4.86 -31.66 -19.80
C LYS A 24 -4.78 -30.31 -20.50
N ASP A 25 -5.53 -29.31 -19.97
CA ASP A 25 -5.60 -27.96 -20.53
C ASP A 25 -4.73 -26.94 -19.77
N TRP A 26 -3.92 -27.37 -18.81
CA TRP A 26 -3.06 -26.49 -18.05
C TRP A 26 -1.90 -25.95 -18.88
N SER A 27 -1.51 -24.71 -18.56
CA SER A 27 -0.32 -24.08 -19.11
C SER A 27 0.30 -23.19 -18.05
N PHE A 28 1.52 -23.50 -17.64
CA PHE A 28 2.24 -22.72 -16.65
C PHE A 28 3.21 -21.73 -17.32
N TYR A 29 3.10 -20.47 -16.95
CA TYR A 29 3.90 -19.37 -17.49
C TYR A 29 4.61 -18.53 -16.43
N GLY A 30 4.47 -18.88 -15.15
CA GLY A 30 5.03 -18.10 -14.03
C GLY A 30 6.54 -18.15 -13.86
N ASP A 31 7.21 -19.05 -14.59
CA ASP A 31 8.65 -19.22 -14.57
C ASP A 31 9.16 -19.38 -16.00
N ALA A 32 10.26 -18.70 -16.34
CA ALA A 32 10.86 -18.78 -17.67
C ALA A 32 11.28 -20.19 -18.05
N THR A 33 11.67 -21.02 -17.06
CA THR A 33 12.09 -22.42 -17.25
C THR A 33 10.92 -23.32 -17.62
N PHE A 34 9.71 -23.00 -17.14
CA PHE A 34 8.51 -23.82 -17.33
C PHE A 34 7.48 -23.18 -18.24
N LYS A 35 7.87 -22.19 -19.02
CA LYS A 35 6.96 -21.41 -19.87
C LYS A 35 6.15 -22.30 -20.81
N GLY A 36 4.82 -22.28 -20.67
CA GLY A 36 3.90 -23.11 -21.44
C GLY A 36 3.94 -24.59 -21.08
N ALA A 37 4.53 -24.94 -19.95
CA ALA A 37 4.65 -26.31 -19.52
C ALA A 37 3.39 -26.83 -18.80
N ASN A 38 3.26 -28.13 -18.79
CA ASN A 38 2.24 -28.88 -18.05
C ASN A 38 2.90 -30.08 -17.38
N TRP A 39 2.20 -30.72 -16.46
CA TRP A 39 2.65 -31.98 -15.89
C TRP A 39 2.66 -33.09 -16.94
N ASN A 40 3.68 -33.94 -16.84
CA ASN A 40 3.89 -35.05 -17.79
C ASN A 40 3.87 -36.40 -17.07
N PHE A 41 2.76 -37.09 -17.11
CA PHE A 41 2.60 -38.40 -16.50
C PHE A 41 3.22 -39.56 -17.34
N ASN A 42 3.84 -39.24 -18.47
CA ASN A 42 4.62 -40.20 -19.27
C ASN A 42 6.10 -40.25 -18.85
N LYS A 43 6.52 -39.38 -17.91
CA LYS A 43 7.86 -39.40 -17.33
C LYS A 43 8.03 -40.60 -16.37
N GLU A 44 9.28 -40.99 -16.18
CA GLU A 44 9.61 -41.92 -15.12
C GLU A 44 9.18 -41.38 -13.76
N LEU A 45 8.69 -42.22 -12.87
CA LEU A 45 8.14 -41.82 -11.58
C LEU A 45 9.14 -41.08 -10.68
N ASP A 46 10.43 -41.38 -10.81
CA ASP A 46 11.49 -40.76 -10.02
C ASP A 46 11.91 -39.35 -10.48
N MET A 47 11.33 -38.86 -11.58
CA MET A 47 11.62 -37.54 -12.15
C MET A 47 10.57 -36.48 -11.82
N TRP A 48 9.65 -36.72 -10.90
CA TRP A 48 8.53 -35.81 -10.61
C TRP A 48 8.92 -34.57 -9.85
N GLY A 49 10.10 -34.50 -9.26
CA GLY A 49 10.59 -33.32 -8.58
C GLY A 49 10.83 -32.10 -9.49
N ASP A 50 10.85 -32.29 -10.80
CA ASP A 50 11.03 -31.21 -11.79
C ASP A 50 9.73 -30.84 -12.52
N GLN A 51 8.57 -31.32 -12.09
CA GLN A 51 7.28 -30.89 -12.65
C GLN A 51 6.95 -29.45 -12.18
N PRO A 52 6.34 -28.62 -13.06
CA PRO A 52 6.01 -27.25 -12.69
C PRO A 52 5.11 -27.20 -11.45
N GLY A 53 5.50 -26.40 -10.46
CA GLY A 53 4.75 -26.20 -9.24
C GLY A 53 4.78 -27.32 -8.22
N VAL A 54 5.50 -28.41 -8.48
CA VAL A 54 5.66 -29.53 -7.55
C VAL A 54 7.03 -29.48 -6.89
N THR A 55 7.07 -29.53 -5.56
CA THR A 55 8.31 -29.61 -4.77
C THR A 55 8.29 -30.88 -3.94
N LEU A 56 9.38 -31.65 -4.01
CA LEU A 56 9.56 -32.88 -3.23
C LEU A 56 10.61 -32.68 -2.15
N ASN A 57 10.46 -33.39 -1.03
CA ASN A 57 11.52 -33.50 -0.02
C ASN A 57 12.55 -34.58 -0.41
N SER A 58 13.57 -34.77 0.40
CA SER A 58 14.63 -35.78 0.18
C SER A 58 14.11 -37.23 0.13
N ASN A 59 12.94 -37.49 0.69
CA ASN A 59 12.29 -38.79 0.68
C ASN A 59 11.31 -38.97 -0.50
N GLY A 60 11.25 -37.97 -1.41
CA GLY A 60 10.36 -38.00 -2.57
C GLY A 60 8.88 -37.70 -2.26
N ARG A 61 8.58 -37.23 -1.05
CA ARG A 61 7.22 -36.82 -0.69
C ARG A 61 6.94 -35.38 -1.15
N VAL A 62 5.71 -35.12 -1.57
CA VAL A 62 5.26 -33.78 -2.02
C VAL A 62 5.14 -32.86 -0.82
N ILE A 63 5.92 -31.78 -0.82
CA ILE A 63 5.90 -30.74 0.22
C ILE A 63 5.38 -29.41 -0.31
N GLY A 64 5.38 -29.18 -1.60
CA GLY A 64 4.87 -27.96 -2.23
C GLY A 64 4.04 -28.29 -3.47
N LEU A 65 2.89 -27.61 -3.54
CA LEU A 65 1.99 -27.68 -4.69
C LEU A 65 1.50 -26.28 -5.00
N VAL A 66 2.13 -25.65 -6.00
CA VAL A 66 1.85 -24.28 -6.42
C VAL A 66 1.33 -24.31 -7.84
N ILE A 67 0.03 -24.32 -8.00
CA ILE A 67 -0.67 -24.39 -9.28
C ILE A 67 -1.46 -23.13 -9.61
N ALA A 68 -1.19 -22.05 -8.92
CA ALA A 68 -1.75 -20.73 -9.22
C ALA A 68 -1.45 -20.36 -10.68
N GLY A 69 -2.47 -19.89 -11.39
CA GLY A 69 -2.31 -19.44 -12.76
C GLY A 69 -2.09 -20.55 -13.80
N PHE A 70 -2.34 -21.80 -13.49
CA PHE A 70 -2.25 -22.91 -14.45
C PHE A 70 -3.46 -23.01 -15.38
N GLY A 71 -4.52 -22.28 -15.07
CA GLY A 71 -5.82 -22.48 -15.73
C GLY A 71 -6.58 -23.70 -15.19
N ALA A 72 -6.31 -24.08 -13.95
CA ALA A 72 -6.98 -25.20 -13.29
C ALA A 72 -8.47 -24.92 -13.11
N LYS A 73 -9.33 -25.87 -13.47
CA LYS A 73 -10.80 -25.75 -13.41
C LYS A 73 -11.40 -26.96 -12.75
N GLY A 74 -12.22 -26.76 -11.75
CA GLY A 74 -12.96 -27.83 -11.10
C GLY A 74 -12.72 -27.91 -9.61
N ILE A 75 -12.69 -29.09 -9.08
CA ILE A 75 -12.69 -29.39 -7.66
C ILE A 75 -11.38 -30.05 -7.27
N VAL A 76 -10.77 -29.57 -6.18
CA VAL A 76 -9.66 -30.29 -5.53
C VAL A 76 -10.26 -31.50 -4.81
N PRO A 77 -9.97 -32.73 -5.28
CA PRO A 77 -10.65 -33.94 -4.82
C PRO A 77 -10.13 -34.43 -3.48
N ASP A 78 -10.75 -35.47 -2.93
CA ASP A 78 -10.34 -36.10 -1.67
C ASP A 78 -8.91 -36.63 -1.70
N ALA A 79 -8.38 -36.92 -2.90
CA ALA A 79 -6.98 -37.31 -3.09
C ALA A 79 -5.97 -36.33 -2.50
N ILE A 80 -6.33 -35.04 -2.34
CA ILE A 80 -5.44 -34.07 -1.68
C ILE A 80 -5.00 -34.53 -0.29
N GLY A 81 -5.86 -35.25 0.43
CA GLY A 81 -5.58 -35.79 1.75
C GLY A 81 -4.46 -36.84 1.80
N GLN A 82 -4.04 -37.37 0.66
CA GLN A 82 -2.90 -38.28 0.55
C GLN A 82 -1.55 -37.55 0.71
N LEU A 83 -1.49 -36.27 0.33
CA LEU A 83 -0.25 -35.48 0.36
C LEU A 83 0.08 -34.99 1.77
N THR A 84 0.23 -35.91 2.72
CA THR A 84 0.33 -35.62 4.16
C THR A 84 1.60 -34.89 4.57
N GLU A 85 2.61 -34.79 3.68
CA GLU A 85 3.83 -34.00 3.91
C GLU A 85 3.71 -32.56 3.33
N LEU A 86 2.58 -32.22 2.72
CA LEU A 86 2.39 -30.93 2.07
C LEU A 86 2.50 -29.77 3.07
N GLN A 87 3.36 -28.80 2.73
CA GLN A 87 3.61 -27.59 3.52
C GLN A 87 3.03 -26.34 2.84
N VAL A 88 3.04 -26.27 1.51
CA VAL A 88 2.54 -25.14 0.74
C VAL A 88 1.53 -25.65 -0.30
N PHE A 89 0.32 -25.11 -0.22
CA PHE A 89 -0.72 -25.36 -1.23
C PHE A 89 -1.26 -24.02 -1.72
N ASN A 90 -0.91 -23.65 -2.95
CA ASN A 90 -1.29 -22.39 -3.56
C ASN A 90 -2.12 -22.63 -4.82
N LEU A 91 -3.41 -22.27 -4.73
CA LEU A 91 -4.38 -22.32 -5.83
C LEU A 91 -4.67 -20.93 -6.42
N GLY A 92 -4.01 -19.92 -5.92
CA GLY A 92 -4.18 -18.52 -6.31
C GLY A 92 -3.98 -17.60 -5.09
N SER A 93 -3.42 -16.42 -5.30
CA SER A 93 -3.14 -15.47 -4.22
C SER A 93 -3.17 -14.02 -4.70
N HIS A 94 -3.04 -13.07 -3.77
CA HIS A 94 -2.97 -11.65 -4.07
C HIS A 94 -1.73 -11.25 -4.88
N ASP A 95 -0.67 -12.03 -4.81
CA ASP A 95 0.58 -11.83 -5.54
C ASP A 95 0.79 -12.86 -6.65
N GLU A 96 -0.29 -13.27 -7.31
CA GLU A 96 -0.20 -14.11 -8.48
C GLU A 96 0.79 -13.54 -9.50
N LYS A 97 1.94 -14.20 -9.63
CA LYS A 97 3.09 -13.65 -10.34
C LYS A 97 2.95 -13.63 -11.85
N ILE A 98 1.98 -14.31 -12.42
CA ILE A 98 1.88 -14.49 -13.86
C ILE A 98 1.70 -13.15 -14.58
N GLY A 99 0.64 -12.43 -14.25
CA GLY A 99 0.42 -11.09 -14.82
C GLY A 99 1.45 -10.09 -14.36
N ALA A 100 1.80 -10.11 -13.08
CA ALA A 100 2.74 -9.19 -12.46
C ALA A 100 4.16 -9.36 -13.00
N ASN A 101 4.67 -10.57 -13.07
CA ASN A 101 6.04 -10.81 -13.54
C ASN A 101 6.19 -10.48 -15.02
N ILE A 102 5.26 -10.89 -15.87
CA ILE A 102 5.31 -10.57 -17.29
C ILE A 102 5.28 -9.06 -17.49
N PHE A 103 4.45 -8.35 -16.73
CA PHE A 103 4.36 -6.90 -16.80
C PHE A 103 5.60 -6.21 -16.25
N ASN A 104 6.11 -6.65 -15.12
CA ASN A 104 7.34 -6.11 -14.52
C ASN A 104 8.53 -6.32 -15.45
N ASP A 105 8.65 -7.52 -16.02
CA ASP A 105 9.70 -7.82 -17.01
C ASP A 105 9.56 -6.94 -18.25
N TYR A 106 8.34 -6.76 -18.75
CA TYR A 106 8.06 -5.88 -19.89
C TYR A 106 8.43 -4.41 -19.62
N ASN A 107 8.21 -3.94 -18.40
CA ASN A 107 8.50 -2.55 -18.00
C ASN A 107 9.87 -2.37 -17.34
N ALA A 108 10.66 -3.43 -17.20
CA ALA A 108 11.99 -3.32 -16.62
C ALA A 108 12.83 -2.28 -17.38
N ALA A 109 13.44 -1.35 -16.63
CA ALA A 109 14.16 -0.22 -17.22
C ALA A 109 15.37 -0.63 -18.08
N ASN A 110 15.88 -1.84 -17.87
CA ASN A 110 17.02 -2.40 -18.59
C ASN A 110 16.64 -3.21 -19.84
N LEU A 111 15.35 -3.35 -20.15
CA LEU A 111 14.91 -4.00 -21.37
C LEU A 111 14.96 -3.04 -22.55
N ASP A 112 15.65 -3.43 -23.60
CA ASP A 112 15.64 -2.70 -24.86
C ASP A 112 14.30 -2.86 -25.62
N ALA A 113 14.08 -2.02 -26.62
CA ALA A 113 12.85 -2.01 -27.41
C ALA A 113 12.61 -3.35 -28.14
N ALA A 114 13.68 -4.01 -28.59
CA ALA A 114 13.58 -5.29 -29.30
C ALA A 114 13.08 -6.41 -28.39
N LYS A 115 13.62 -6.48 -27.15
CA LYS A 115 13.16 -7.44 -26.13
C LYS A 115 11.72 -7.17 -25.70
N LYS A 116 11.35 -5.90 -25.49
CA LYS A 116 9.96 -5.52 -25.17
C LYS A 116 9.00 -5.94 -26.28
N ASN A 117 9.35 -5.70 -27.54
CA ASN A 117 8.53 -6.10 -28.67
C ASN A 117 8.43 -7.62 -28.79
N ALA A 118 9.51 -8.35 -28.57
CA ALA A 118 9.49 -9.81 -28.60
C ALA A 118 8.60 -10.41 -27.50
N MET A 119 8.69 -9.87 -26.27
CA MET A 119 7.83 -10.28 -25.15
C MET A 119 6.36 -9.97 -25.44
N ARG A 120 6.07 -8.79 -25.97
CA ARG A 120 4.72 -8.38 -26.35
C ARG A 120 4.14 -9.30 -27.43
N HIS A 121 4.90 -9.57 -28.47
CA HIS A 121 4.48 -10.42 -29.58
C HIS A 121 4.22 -11.88 -29.11
N ASP A 122 5.10 -12.41 -28.28
CA ASP A 122 4.93 -13.74 -27.68
C ASP A 122 3.65 -13.81 -26.84
N TYR A 123 3.40 -12.75 -26.09
CA TYR A 123 2.21 -12.62 -25.28
C TYR A 123 0.93 -12.53 -26.11
N GLU A 124 0.92 -11.68 -27.13
CA GLU A 124 -0.21 -11.51 -28.06
C GLU A 124 -0.55 -12.82 -28.78
N ASN A 125 0.46 -13.57 -29.20
CA ASN A 125 0.26 -14.86 -29.87
C ASN A 125 -0.28 -15.95 -28.95
N LYS A 126 0.18 -15.98 -27.70
CA LYS A 126 -0.20 -17.03 -26.72
C LYS A 126 -1.54 -16.77 -26.06
N PHE A 127 -1.88 -15.51 -25.83
CA PHE A 127 -3.06 -15.11 -25.08
C PHE A 127 -4.10 -14.38 -25.91
N LEU A 128 -4.14 -14.65 -27.21
CA LEU A 128 -5.18 -14.15 -28.10
C LEU A 128 -5.31 -12.61 -28.13
N LYS A 129 -4.19 -11.93 -28.16
CA LYS A 129 -4.09 -10.46 -28.33
C LYS A 129 -4.53 -9.65 -27.10
N TYR A 130 -4.27 -10.15 -25.89
CA TYR A 130 -4.55 -9.38 -24.68
C TYR A 130 -3.43 -8.44 -24.31
N ASP A 131 -3.85 -7.30 -23.75
CA ASP A 131 -2.95 -6.44 -23.01
C ASP A 131 -2.45 -7.22 -21.76
N PRO A 132 -1.13 -7.38 -21.57
CA PRO A 132 -0.59 -8.04 -20.39
C PRO A 132 -1.13 -7.49 -19.07
N ARG A 133 -1.46 -6.19 -19.06
CA ARG A 133 -2.02 -5.48 -17.91
C ARG A 133 -3.38 -6.02 -17.47
N ALA A 134 -4.06 -6.76 -18.35
CA ALA A 134 -5.33 -7.41 -18.08
C ALA A 134 -5.31 -8.37 -16.91
N PHE A 135 -4.17 -8.95 -16.68
CA PHE A 135 -3.97 -10.01 -15.69
C PHE A 135 -3.42 -9.48 -14.37
N MET A 136 -3.24 -8.17 -14.29
CA MET A 136 -2.72 -7.55 -13.09
C MET A 136 -3.80 -7.42 -12.02
N SER A 137 -3.42 -7.68 -10.78
CA SER A 137 -4.26 -7.36 -9.63
C SER A 137 -4.47 -5.84 -9.51
N GLU A 138 -5.54 -5.42 -8.83
CA GLU A 138 -5.78 -3.97 -8.62
C GLU A 138 -4.66 -3.28 -7.87
N MET A 139 -4.03 -3.95 -6.91
CA MET A 139 -2.86 -3.43 -6.22
C MET A 139 -1.72 -3.11 -7.17
N ILE A 140 -1.46 -4.00 -8.13
CA ILE A 140 -0.41 -3.78 -9.12
C ILE A 140 -0.80 -2.64 -10.07
N VAL A 141 -2.06 -2.57 -10.49
CA VAL A 141 -2.57 -1.47 -11.31
C VAL A 141 -2.47 -0.14 -10.57
N GLU A 142 -2.83 -0.09 -9.31
CA GLU A 142 -2.71 1.11 -8.49
C GLU A 142 -1.24 1.51 -8.30
N SER A 143 -0.38 0.56 -8.02
CA SER A 143 1.06 0.80 -7.93
C SER A 143 1.64 1.32 -9.23
N TYR A 144 1.27 0.72 -10.36
CA TYR A 144 1.66 1.18 -11.69
C TYR A 144 1.17 2.60 -11.98
N ASN A 145 -0.11 2.87 -11.73
CA ASN A 145 -0.70 4.17 -11.98
C ASN A 145 -0.17 5.27 -11.06
N SER A 146 0.35 4.91 -9.89
CA SER A 146 0.95 5.84 -8.95
C SER A 146 2.42 6.17 -9.27
N ASP A 147 3.07 5.41 -10.15
CA ASP A 147 4.44 5.70 -10.57
C ASP A 147 4.45 7.03 -11.34
N PRO A 148 5.17 8.06 -10.86
CA PRO A 148 5.24 9.37 -11.53
C PRO A 148 5.86 9.31 -12.93
N LYS A 149 6.57 8.24 -13.28
CA LYS A 149 7.11 8.02 -14.62
C LYS A 149 6.08 7.56 -15.63
N VAL A 150 4.90 7.12 -15.17
CA VAL A 150 3.82 6.69 -16.04
C VAL A 150 3.01 7.90 -16.49
N GLU A 151 3.12 8.23 -17.78
CA GLU A 151 2.32 9.30 -18.36
C GLU A 151 0.82 9.02 -18.22
N GLN A 152 0.04 10.07 -17.96
CA GLN A 152 -1.41 9.95 -17.72
C GLN A 152 -2.16 9.17 -18.82
N LYS A 153 -1.75 9.33 -20.07
CA LYS A 153 -2.32 8.58 -21.23
C LYS A 153 -2.08 7.06 -21.16
N ASN A 154 -1.04 6.63 -20.43
CA ASN A 154 -0.65 5.24 -20.29
C ASN A 154 -1.21 4.60 -19.02
N ARG A 155 -1.89 5.37 -18.17
CA ARG A 155 -2.50 4.84 -16.97
C ARG A 155 -3.64 3.88 -17.30
N ILE A 156 -3.70 2.81 -16.55
CA ILE A 156 -4.74 1.82 -16.68
C ILE A 156 -6.02 2.39 -16.06
N LYS A 157 -7.08 2.51 -16.85
CA LYS A 157 -8.37 3.01 -16.35
C LYS A 157 -8.98 2.01 -15.36
N LYS A 158 -9.57 2.52 -14.30
CA LYS A 158 -10.23 1.69 -13.28
C LYS A 158 -11.29 0.76 -13.88
N ASP A 159 -11.98 1.22 -14.91
CA ASP A 159 -13.03 0.48 -15.63
C ASP A 159 -12.49 -0.27 -16.87
N GLY A 160 -11.25 -0.04 -17.23
CA GLY A 160 -10.58 -0.65 -18.38
C GLY A 160 -9.86 -1.94 -18.03
N ARG A 161 -10.12 -2.47 -16.88
CA ARG A 161 -9.84 -3.86 -16.62
C ARG A 161 -10.70 -4.67 -17.51
N ILE A 162 -9.97 -5.28 -18.27
CA ILE A 162 -10.38 -6.00 -19.41
C ILE A 162 -11.51 -6.90 -19.03
N ASN A 163 -12.59 -6.71 -19.69
CA ASN A 163 -13.57 -7.73 -19.97
C ASN A 163 -12.88 -8.85 -20.75
N LEU A 164 -11.96 -9.55 -20.11
CA LEU A 164 -11.51 -10.82 -20.65
C LEU A 164 -12.73 -11.70 -20.68
N LYS A 165 -13.12 -12.12 -21.87
CA LYS A 165 -14.15 -13.14 -22.00
C LYS A 165 -13.76 -14.30 -21.10
N ASP A 166 -14.74 -14.90 -20.48
CA ASP A 166 -14.55 -16.00 -19.52
C ASP A 166 -13.58 -17.10 -19.95
N ALA A 167 -13.59 -17.46 -21.24
CA ALA A 167 -12.65 -18.43 -21.80
C ALA A 167 -11.18 -18.00 -21.73
N GLN A 168 -10.92 -16.73 -21.61
CA GLN A 168 -9.60 -16.12 -21.67
C GLN A 168 -8.97 -15.97 -20.30
N ILE A 169 -9.78 -15.59 -19.31
CA ILE A 169 -9.40 -15.63 -17.91
C ILE A 169 -9.04 -17.08 -17.52
N GLY A 170 -9.78 -18.04 -18.03
CA GLY A 170 -9.57 -19.45 -17.74
C GLY A 170 -8.27 -20.07 -18.26
N THR A 171 -7.47 -19.35 -19.07
CA THR A 171 -6.15 -19.82 -19.50
C THR A 171 -5.02 -19.35 -18.59
N LEU A 172 -5.28 -18.40 -17.70
CA LEU A 172 -4.25 -17.77 -16.84
C LEU A 172 -4.60 -17.80 -15.36
N THR A 173 -5.88 -17.72 -15.01
CA THR A 173 -6.34 -17.81 -13.63
C THR A 173 -7.06 -19.12 -13.41
N ASN A 174 -6.92 -19.65 -12.22
CA ASN A 174 -7.64 -20.84 -11.84
C ASN A 174 -9.14 -20.52 -11.66
N ARG A 175 -9.98 -21.51 -11.93
CA ARG A 175 -11.41 -21.52 -11.62
C ARG A 175 -11.73 -22.68 -10.70
N ILE A 176 -11.23 -22.58 -9.50
CA ILE A 176 -11.49 -23.59 -8.47
C ILE A 176 -12.95 -23.44 -8.03
N LYS A 177 -13.69 -24.54 -8.07
CA LYS A 177 -15.10 -24.60 -7.69
C LYS A 177 -15.33 -25.26 -6.34
N GLY A 178 -14.34 -25.96 -5.84
CA GLY A 178 -14.43 -26.61 -4.56
C GLY A 178 -13.07 -27.15 -4.10
N VAL A 179 -12.92 -27.30 -2.80
CA VAL A 179 -11.78 -27.96 -2.17
C VAL A 179 -12.30 -28.95 -1.14
N SER A 180 -11.82 -30.18 -1.23
CA SER A 180 -12.25 -31.26 -0.34
C SER A 180 -11.94 -30.99 1.14
N LYS A 181 -12.84 -31.45 1.98
CA LYS A 181 -12.64 -31.50 3.44
C LYS A 181 -11.44 -32.37 3.85
N ALA A 182 -10.93 -33.22 2.96
CA ALA A 182 -9.73 -34.04 3.18
C ALA A 182 -8.44 -33.21 3.45
N ILE A 183 -8.48 -31.88 3.23
CA ILE A 183 -7.46 -30.95 3.68
C ILE A 183 -7.10 -31.15 5.18
N TYR A 184 -8.03 -31.58 6.00
CA TYR A 184 -7.78 -31.81 7.44
C TYR A 184 -6.63 -32.78 7.71
N ARG A 185 -6.30 -33.65 6.76
CA ARG A 185 -5.20 -34.60 6.88
C ARG A 185 -3.81 -33.97 6.69
N LEU A 186 -3.76 -32.76 6.19
CA LEU A 186 -2.51 -32.05 5.87
C LEU A 186 -1.98 -31.31 7.10
N THR A 187 -1.61 -32.05 8.13
CA THR A 187 -1.18 -31.50 9.43
C THR A 187 0.15 -30.73 9.39
N LYS A 188 0.92 -30.89 8.31
CA LYS A 188 2.16 -30.14 8.07
C LYS A 188 1.98 -28.89 7.23
N LEU A 189 0.76 -28.65 6.73
CA LEU A 189 0.44 -27.50 5.91
C LEU A 189 0.72 -26.19 6.66
N GLN A 190 1.47 -25.30 6.05
CA GLN A 190 1.87 -24.00 6.57
C GLN A 190 1.13 -22.85 5.86
N GLN A 191 0.95 -22.97 4.56
CA GLN A 191 0.31 -21.99 3.71
C GLN A 191 -0.76 -22.65 2.84
N PHE A 192 -1.95 -22.07 2.85
CA PHE A 192 -3.08 -22.53 2.04
C PHE A 192 -3.76 -21.32 1.39
N TYR A 193 -3.63 -21.20 0.06
CA TYR A 193 -4.14 -20.06 -0.69
C TYR A 193 -5.15 -20.49 -1.73
N ILE A 194 -6.34 -19.90 -1.68
CA ILE A 194 -7.35 -19.94 -2.73
C ILE A 194 -7.54 -18.49 -3.17
N GLY A 195 -7.32 -18.21 -4.44
CA GLY A 195 -7.48 -16.85 -4.95
C GLY A 195 -8.01 -16.84 -6.37
N ASN A 196 -8.65 -15.73 -6.73
CA ASN A 196 -9.12 -15.46 -8.09
C ASN A 196 -10.02 -16.57 -8.65
N SER A 197 -10.87 -17.14 -7.81
CA SER A 197 -11.67 -18.33 -8.12
C SER A 197 -13.18 -18.08 -7.93
N SER A 198 -13.98 -18.91 -8.55
CA SER A 198 -15.45 -18.91 -8.47
C SER A 198 -16.00 -19.86 -7.39
N ILE A 199 -15.18 -20.20 -6.42
CA ILE A 199 -15.58 -21.09 -5.33
C ILE A 199 -16.67 -20.45 -4.46
N THR A 200 -17.64 -21.24 -4.04
CA THR A 200 -18.69 -20.82 -3.11
C THR A 200 -18.36 -21.23 -1.68
N SER A 201 -19.00 -20.60 -0.71
CA SER A 201 -18.74 -20.86 0.73
C SER A 201 -18.97 -22.33 1.13
N ASP A 202 -19.95 -22.98 0.56
CA ASP A 202 -20.30 -24.37 0.86
C ASP A 202 -19.36 -25.40 0.22
N GLU A 203 -18.41 -24.95 -0.59
CA GLU A 203 -17.45 -25.79 -1.30
C GLU A 203 -16.02 -25.67 -0.75
N VAL A 204 -15.77 -24.81 0.23
CA VAL A 204 -14.44 -24.61 0.81
C VAL A 204 -14.23 -25.54 1.99
N CYS A 205 -13.57 -26.66 1.77
CA CYS A 205 -13.23 -27.65 2.81
C CYS A 205 -14.45 -28.11 3.63
N ALA A 206 -15.64 -28.09 3.04
CA ALA A 206 -16.91 -28.31 3.71
C ALA A 206 -17.46 -29.72 3.53
N LYS A 207 -17.01 -30.43 2.51
CA LYS A 207 -17.49 -31.77 2.18
C LYS A 207 -16.45 -32.63 1.48
N PHE A 208 -16.70 -33.93 1.46
CA PHE A 208 -15.95 -34.91 0.67
C PHE A 208 -16.64 -35.10 -0.66
N TYR A 209 -15.84 -35.20 -1.73
CA TYR A 209 -16.36 -35.37 -3.11
C TYR A 209 -16.31 -36.79 -3.61
N ASN A 210 -15.42 -37.63 -3.06
CA ASN A 210 -15.13 -38.98 -3.48
C ASN A 210 -15.38 -39.99 -2.35
N ALA A 211 -16.44 -39.78 -1.55
CA ALA A 211 -16.76 -40.63 -0.40
C ALA A 211 -17.02 -42.10 -0.77
N ASP A 212 -17.49 -42.33 -1.99
CA ASP A 212 -17.74 -43.70 -2.49
C ASP A 212 -16.51 -44.34 -3.16
N ASP A 213 -15.41 -43.62 -3.31
CA ASP A 213 -14.18 -44.11 -3.90
C ASP A 213 -13.45 -45.07 -2.96
N ALA A 214 -13.08 -46.25 -3.47
CA ALA A 214 -12.38 -47.25 -2.67
C ALA A 214 -11.01 -46.82 -2.16
N THR A 215 -10.36 -45.88 -2.85
CA THR A 215 -9.03 -45.37 -2.49
C THR A 215 -9.08 -44.23 -1.47
N TYR A 216 -9.99 -43.27 -1.64
CA TYR A 216 -10.03 -42.03 -0.89
C TYR A 216 -11.26 -41.86 0.01
N GLY A 217 -12.31 -42.66 -0.18
CA GLY A 217 -13.58 -42.56 0.57
C GLY A 217 -13.43 -42.74 2.06
N LYS A 218 -12.43 -43.50 2.51
CA LYS A 218 -12.12 -43.67 3.94
C LYS A 218 -11.80 -42.39 4.67
N PHE A 219 -11.35 -41.33 3.97
CA PHE A 219 -11.03 -40.06 4.61
C PHE A 219 -12.27 -39.41 5.25
N ALA A 220 -13.43 -39.61 4.66
CA ALA A 220 -14.68 -39.14 5.24
C ALA A 220 -15.00 -39.83 6.58
N GLU A 221 -14.66 -41.09 6.73
CA GLU A 221 -14.87 -41.86 7.98
C GLU A 221 -13.86 -41.45 9.06
N GLU A 222 -12.68 -41.00 8.68
CA GLU A 222 -11.63 -40.56 9.60
C GLU A 222 -11.88 -39.14 10.16
N PHE A 223 -12.72 -38.34 9.53
CA PHE A 223 -12.96 -36.96 9.95
C PHE A 223 -13.79 -36.87 11.23
N THR A 224 -13.31 -36.07 12.18
CA THR A 224 -14.04 -35.59 13.34
C THR A 224 -13.96 -34.09 13.45
N GLU A 225 -14.82 -33.44 14.19
CA GLU A 225 -14.80 -31.99 14.35
C GLU A 225 -13.47 -31.46 14.93
N GLU A 226 -12.76 -32.27 15.69
CA GLU A 226 -11.45 -31.94 16.27
C GLU A 226 -10.30 -32.09 15.27
N ALA A 227 -10.56 -32.55 14.05
CA ALA A 227 -9.50 -32.75 13.06
C ALA A 227 -8.80 -31.44 12.69
N TRP A 228 -9.54 -30.31 12.71
CA TRP A 228 -8.96 -28.98 12.45
C TRP A 228 -7.94 -28.58 13.52
N ASP A 229 -8.07 -29.04 14.77
CA ASP A 229 -7.14 -28.74 15.87
C ASP A 229 -5.74 -29.31 15.63
N LYS A 230 -5.60 -30.29 14.75
CA LYS A 230 -4.33 -30.91 14.39
C LYS A 230 -3.56 -30.13 13.34
N MET A 231 -4.16 -29.14 12.73
CA MET A 231 -3.50 -28.27 11.73
C MET A 231 -2.66 -27.17 12.42
N THR A 232 -1.71 -27.59 13.24
CA THR A 232 -0.92 -26.72 14.12
C THR A 232 0.20 -25.97 13.40
N ASN A 233 0.47 -26.29 12.14
CA ASN A 233 1.47 -25.62 11.32
C ASN A 233 0.88 -24.60 10.34
N LEU A 234 -0.45 -24.58 10.17
CA LEU A 234 -1.12 -23.67 9.25
C LEU A 234 -1.16 -22.26 9.85
N THR A 235 -0.28 -21.40 9.34
CA THR A 235 -0.07 -20.04 9.85
C THR A 235 -0.53 -18.96 8.89
N ASP A 236 -0.72 -19.27 7.60
CA ASP A 236 -1.00 -18.29 6.56
C ASP A 236 -2.05 -18.82 5.58
N ILE A 237 -3.17 -18.12 5.48
CA ILE A 237 -4.26 -18.47 4.55
C ILE A 237 -4.69 -17.26 3.75
N GLU A 238 -5.15 -17.53 2.52
CA GLU A 238 -5.82 -16.55 1.68
C GLU A 238 -7.11 -17.13 1.10
N LEU A 239 -8.15 -16.30 1.08
CA LEU A 239 -9.36 -16.48 0.30
C LEU A 239 -9.57 -15.16 -0.45
N TYR A 240 -8.68 -14.91 -1.43
CA TYR A 240 -8.51 -13.61 -2.07
C TYR A 240 -9.29 -13.55 -3.39
N ASN A 241 -10.05 -12.46 -3.57
CA ASN A 241 -10.77 -12.21 -4.82
C ASN A 241 -11.64 -13.42 -5.25
N CYS A 242 -12.47 -13.89 -4.33
CA CYS A 242 -13.43 -14.96 -4.57
C CYS A 242 -14.85 -14.39 -4.46
N PRO A 243 -15.42 -13.87 -5.56
CA PRO A 243 -16.67 -13.11 -5.53
C PRO A 243 -17.92 -13.95 -5.24
N GLU A 244 -17.83 -15.26 -5.37
CA GLU A 244 -18.94 -16.17 -5.09
C GLU A 244 -19.01 -16.62 -3.61
N ILE A 245 -18.03 -16.24 -2.81
CA ILE A 245 -18.07 -16.43 -1.37
C ILE A 245 -19.11 -15.47 -0.79
N SER A 246 -20.12 -16.01 -0.12
CA SER A 246 -21.21 -15.24 0.50
C SER A 246 -21.13 -15.16 2.02
N ARG A 247 -20.28 -15.97 2.63
CA ARG A 247 -19.95 -16.01 4.06
C ARG A 247 -18.59 -16.67 4.24
N LEU A 248 -17.93 -16.39 5.35
CA LEU A 248 -16.67 -17.06 5.67
C LEU A 248 -16.95 -18.54 6.00
N PRO A 249 -16.29 -19.49 5.29
CA PRO A 249 -16.50 -20.92 5.54
C PRO A 249 -16.03 -21.37 6.92
N ASP A 250 -16.67 -22.40 7.48
CA ASP A 250 -16.41 -22.91 8.83
C ASP A 250 -14.96 -23.30 9.08
N PHE A 251 -14.28 -23.83 8.06
CA PHE A 251 -12.86 -24.16 8.13
C PHE A 251 -12.01 -23.03 8.72
N TYR A 252 -12.28 -21.78 8.33
CA TYR A 252 -11.47 -20.61 8.69
C TYR A 252 -11.61 -20.20 10.16
N TYR A 253 -12.63 -20.67 10.86
CA TYR A 253 -12.85 -20.34 12.28
C TYR A 253 -12.12 -21.25 13.27
N ASN A 254 -11.69 -22.43 12.83
CA ASN A 254 -11.25 -23.52 13.70
C ASN A 254 -9.74 -23.81 13.62
N LEU A 255 -8.94 -22.85 13.19
CA LEU A 255 -7.49 -23.02 13.00
C LEU A 255 -6.72 -22.63 14.26
N PRO A 256 -5.91 -23.55 14.83
CA PRO A 256 -5.31 -23.34 16.15
C PRO A 256 -4.06 -22.47 16.17
N ALA A 257 -3.42 -22.23 15.01
CA ALA A 257 -2.12 -21.57 14.95
C ALA A 257 -2.04 -20.48 13.87
N LEU A 258 -3.18 -20.05 13.31
CA LEU A 258 -3.18 -19.10 12.22
C LEU A 258 -2.66 -17.73 12.66
N GLN A 259 -1.72 -17.16 11.88
CA GLN A 259 -1.13 -15.85 12.12
C GLN A 259 -1.60 -14.80 11.10
N ALA A 260 -1.74 -15.16 9.85
CA ALA A 260 -2.12 -14.25 8.77
C ALA A 260 -3.31 -14.77 7.97
N MET A 261 -4.30 -13.90 7.77
CA MET A 261 -5.51 -14.18 6.99
C MET A 261 -5.75 -13.05 6.01
N ASN A 262 -5.81 -13.38 4.71
CA ASN A 262 -6.19 -12.43 3.67
C ASN A 262 -7.53 -12.82 3.06
N LEU A 263 -8.54 -12.00 3.31
CA LEU A 263 -9.90 -12.14 2.78
C LEU A 263 -10.28 -10.96 1.88
N ALA A 264 -9.28 -10.28 1.31
CA ALA A 264 -9.52 -9.12 0.47
C ALA A 264 -10.32 -9.48 -0.80
N ARG A 265 -11.16 -8.55 -1.25
CA ARG A 265 -11.93 -8.65 -2.51
C ARG A 265 -12.97 -9.76 -2.55
N CYS A 266 -13.51 -10.16 -1.41
CA CYS A 266 -14.63 -11.09 -1.34
C CYS A 266 -15.96 -10.32 -1.41
N LYS A 267 -16.22 -9.71 -2.55
CA LYS A 267 -17.38 -8.81 -2.77
C LYS A 267 -18.74 -9.50 -2.69
N GLY A 268 -18.80 -10.82 -2.69
CA GLY A 268 -20.04 -11.59 -2.51
C GLY A 268 -20.55 -11.61 -1.06
N ILE A 269 -19.74 -11.22 -0.09
CA ILE A 269 -20.15 -11.13 1.30
C ILE A 269 -20.83 -9.77 1.55
N SER A 270 -22.11 -9.79 1.93
CA SER A 270 -22.84 -8.56 2.24
C SER A 270 -22.27 -7.85 3.49
N ALA A 271 -22.56 -6.58 3.66
CA ALA A 271 -22.11 -5.78 4.80
C ALA A 271 -22.49 -6.43 6.15
N ASN A 272 -23.75 -6.82 6.32
CA ASN A 272 -24.20 -7.46 7.55
C ASN A 272 -23.57 -8.83 7.77
N GLN A 273 -23.42 -9.61 6.72
CA GLN A 273 -22.78 -10.93 6.80
C GLN A 273 -21.30 -10.81 7.15
N LEU A 274 -20.59 -9.87 6.54
CA LEU A 274 -19.16 -9.67 6.83
C LEU A 274 -18.93 -9.21 8.28
N ARG A 275 -19.79 -8.34 8.79
CA ARG A 275 -19.78 -7.95 10.20
C ARG A 275 -20.02 -9.15 11.12
N ALA A 276 -20.99 -9.99 10.80
CA ALA A 276 -21.29 -11.20 11.55
C ALA A 276 -20.14 -12.21 11.49
N ASP A 277 -19.54 -12.40 10.32
CA ASP A 277 -18.40 -13.28 10.12
C ASP A 277 -17.18 -12.81 10.92
N TRP A 278 -16.88 -11.53 10.91
CA TRP A 278 -15.79 -10.97 11.70
C TRP A 278 -16.08 -11.08 13.21
N THR A 279 -17.31 -10.84 13.64
CA THR A 279 -17.72 -11.03 15.03
C THR A 279 -17.49 -12.48 15.48
N ARG A 280 -17.90 -13.45 14.68
CA ARG A 280 -17.68 -14.87 14.96
C ARG A 280 -16.19 -15.22 14.97
N LEU A 281 -15.43 -14.70 13.98
CA LEU A 281 -13.98 -14.92 13.91
C LEU A 281 -13.28 -14.45 15.20
N ALA A 282 -13.66 -13.30 15.74
CA ALA A 282 -13.11 -12.78 16.97
C ALA A 282 -13.37 -13.70 18.19
N GLU A 283 -14.47 -14.44 18.18
CA GLU A 283 -14.91 -15.31 19.28
C GLU A 283 -14.36 -16.73 19.18
N GLU A 284 -14.00 -17.20 17.99
CA GLU A 284 -13.53 -18.55 17.72
C GLU A 284 -12.00 -18.68 17.84
N LYS A 285 -11.47 -19.89 17.67
CA LYS A 285 -10.03 -20.19 17.84
C LYS A 285 -9.12 -19.33 16.98
N THR A 286 -9.43 -19.20 15.70
CA THR A 286 -8.62 -18.45 14.73
C THR A 286 -8.47 -16.99 15.13
N GLY A 287 -9.51 -16.36 15.62
CA GLY A 287 -9.48 -14.96 16.04
C GLY A 287 -8.53 -14.65 17.18
N LYS A 288 -8.20 -15.65 18.00
CA LYS A 288 -7.28 -15.50 19.15
C LYS A 288 -5.81 -15.52 18.74
N THR A 289 -5.48 -16.08 17.59
CA THR A 289 -4.09 -16.25 17.13
C THR A 289 -3.73 -15.30 15.99
N VAL A 290 -4.70 -14.83 15.23
CA VAL A 290 -4.48 -13.95 14.07
C VAL A 290 -3.78 -12.67 14.49
N GLN A 291 -2.66 -12.38 13.83
CA GLN A 291 -1.85 -11.18 14.00
C GLN A 291 -2.04 -10.19 12.84
N ILE A 292 -2.30 -10.71 11.64
CA ILE A 292 -2.45 -9.93 10.41
C ILE A 292 -3.78 -10.32 9.76
N LEU A 293 -4.67 -9.33 9.59
CA LEU A 293 -5.97 -9.53 8.97
C LEU A 293 -6.18 -8.52 7.85
N TYR A 294 -6.31 -9.01 6.62
CA TYR A 294 -6.66 -8.22 5.45
C TYR A 294 -8.13 -8.43 5.10
N LEU A 295 -8.92 -7.36 5.22
CA LEU A 295 -10.33 -7.31 4.82
C LEU A 295 -10.59 -6.17 3.83
N SER A 296 -9.54 -5.70 3.15
CA SER A 296 -9.66 -4.60 2.18
C SER A 296 -10.51 -4.99 0.97
N TYR A 297 -11.06 -3.98 0.31
CA TYR A 297 -11.90 -4.14 -0.88
C TYR A 297 -13.10 -5.07 -0.68
N ASN A 298 -13.79 -4.92 0.42
CA ASN A 298 -15.01 -5.64 0.75
C ASN A 298 -16.20 -4.68 0.88
N ASN A 299 -17.27 -5.12 1.53
CA ASN A 299 -18.51 -4.35 1.69
C ASN A 299 -18.79 -3.95 3.15
N LEU A 300 -17.80 -3.96 4.02
CA LEU A 300 -18.02 -3.67 5.44
C LEU A 300 -18.53 -2.24 5.63
N GLU A 301 -19.57 -2.06 6.45
CA GLU A 301 -20.15 -0.76 6.80
C GLU A 301 -19.99 -0.40 8.28
N GLU A 302 -19.88 -1.39 9.13
CA GLU A 302 -19.77 -1.21 10.58
C GLU A 302 -18.86 -2.29 11.19
N PHE A 303 -18.07 -1.89 12.19
CA PHE A 303 -17.26 -2.81 12.98
C PHE A 303 -18.13 -3.75 13.83
N PRO A 304 -17.61 -4.93 14.21
CA PRO A 304 -18.16 -5.67 15.34
C PRO A 304 -18.19 -4.84 16.63
N GLU A 305 -19.03 -5.23 17.58
CA GLU A 305 -19.05 -4.61 18.91
C GLU A 305 -17.70 -4.78 19.62
N SER A 306 -17.36 -3.84 20.49
CA SER A 306 -16.10 -3.86 21.25
C SER A 306 -15.92 -5.13 22.09
N SER A 307 -17.01 -5.73 22.56
CA SER A 307 -16.98 -7.00 23.29
C SER A 307 -16.42 -8.17 22.46
N ALA A 308 -16.66 -8.18 21.15
CA ALA A 308 -16.07 -9.14 20.22
C ALA A 308 -14.64 -8.75 19.86
N LEU A 309 -14.42 -7.50 19.44
CA LEU A 309 -13.09 -7.01 19.02
C LEU A 309 -12.02 -7.20 20.10
N SER A 310 -12.38 -7.04 21.37
CA SER A 310 -11.46 -7.20 22.51
C SER A 310 -10.91 -8.61 22.68
N LYS A 311 -11.51 -9.60 22.03
CA LYS A 311 -11.04 -10.99 22.05
C LYS A 311 -9.92 -11.29 21.07
N MET A 312 -9.68 -10.41 20.10
CA MET A 312 -8.61 -10.54 19.11
C MET A 312 -7.28 -10.01 19.66
N VAL A 313 -6.81 -10.64 20.74
CA VAL A 313 -5.70 -10.13 21.57
C VAL A 313 -4.34 -10.09 20.87
N ASN A 314 -4.15 -10.83 19.79
CA ASN A 314 -2.89 -10.88 19.05
C ASN A 314 -2.91 -10.05 17.75
N LEU A 315 -4.03 -9.39 17.46
CA LEU A 315 -4.17 -8.61 16.24
C LEU A 315 -3.22 -7.40 16.27
N GLY A 316 -2.28 -7.37 15.31
CA GLY A 316 -1.27 -6.33 15.18
C GLY A 316 -1.46 -5.45 13.93
N LEU A 317 -1.81 -6.05 12.80
CA LEU A 317 -2.11 -5.35 11.56
C LEU A 317 -3.53 -5.66 11.11
N LEU A 318 -4.31 -4.59 10.87
CA LEU A 318 -5.67 -4.69 10.34
C LEU A 318 -5.82 -3.76 9.13
N ASP A 319 -6.06 -4.34 7.96
CA ASP A 319 -6.31 -3.61 6.73
C ASP A 319 -7.79 -3.68 6.35
N LEU A 320 -8.47 -2.55 6.47
CA LEU A 320 -9.88 -2.35 6.14
C LEU A 320 -10.07 -1.29 5.05
N ALA A 321 -9.00 -0.97 4.32
CA ALA A 321 -9.06 0.00 3.24
C ALA A 321 -10.08 -0.42 2.17
N TYR A 322 -10.68 0.58 1.51
CA TYR A 322 -11.61 0.34 0.40
C TYR A 322 -12.83 -0.52 0.79
N ASN A 323 -13.44 -0.19 1.90
CA ASN A 323 -14.76 -0.67 2.30
C ASN A 323 -15.79 0.49 2.23
N ASN A 324 -16.90 0.35 2.92
CA ASN A 324 -17.94 1.37 3.05
C ASN A 324 -18.19 1.73 4.52
N ILE A 325 -17.16 1.68 5.33
CA ILE A 325 -17.27 1.82 6.77
C ILE A 325 -17.75 3.22 7.13
N LYS A 326 -18.85 3.27 7.89
CA LYS A 326 -19.43 4.48 8.46
C LYS A 326 -19.28 4.53 9.97
N LYS A 327 -19.28 3.37 10.62
CA LYS A 327 -19.28 3.27 12.07
C LYS A 327 -18.18 2.35 12.59
N LEU A 328 -17.35 2.91 13.45
CA LEU A 328 -16.28 2.22 14.15
C LEU A 328 -16.70 1.91 15.59
N HIS A 329 -16.16 0.83 16.11
CA HIS A 329 -16.20 0.53 17.54
C HIS A 329 -14.76 0.37 18.07
N PRO A 330 -14.48 0.79 19.31
CA PRO A 330 -13.14 0.66 19.85
C PRO A 330 -12.77 -0.80 20.12
N PHE A 331 -11.50 -1.09 19.96
CA PHE A 331 -10.92 -2.37 20.41
C PHE A 331 -10.82 -2.41 21.94
N GLY A 332 -10.61 -3.58 22.50
CA GLY A 332 -10.39 -3.72 23.94
C GLY A 332 -8.97 -3.39 24.38
N THR A 333 -8.77 -3.19 25.68
CA THR A 333 -7.48 -2.84 26.28
C THR A 333 -6.39 -3.91 26.13
N GLY A 334 -6.77 -5.14 25.77
CA GLY A 334 -5.83 -6.23 25.51
C GLY A 334 -5.36 -6.34 24.06
N VAL A 335 -5.83 -5.48 23.17
CA VAL A 335 -5.50 -5.52 21.75
C VAL A 335 -4.49 -4.42 21.42
N SER A 336 -3.29 -4.79 20.99
CA SER A 336 -2.21 -3.86 20.61
C SER A 336 -2.01 -3.86 19.09
N LEU A 337 -2.75 -2.96 18.42
CA LEU A 337 -2.56 -2.76 16.98
C LEU A 337 -1.29 -1.95 16.72
N SER A 338 -0.47 -2.41 15.76
CA SER A 338 0.66 -1.64 15.23
C SER A 338 0.31 -0.88 13.95
N SER A 339 -0.63 -1.39 13.17
CA SER A 339 -1.06 -0.79 11.92
C SER A 339 -2.55 -0.97 11.72
N LEU A 340 -3.24 0.15 11.42
CA LEU A 340 -4.66 0.18 11.12
C LEU A 340 -4.90 1.02 9.87
N TYR A 341 -5.37 0.37 8.81
CA TYR A 341 -5.66 1.00 7.52
C TYR A 341 -7.16 1.13 7.32
N LEU A 342 -7.66 2.34 7.38
CA LEU A 342 -9.07 2.69 7.21
C LEU A 342 -9.29 3.67 6.05
N ASN A 343 -8.30 3.81 5.17
CA ASN A 343 -8.41 4.71 4.02
C ASN A 343 -9.49 4.25 3.04
N ASN A 344 -10.06 5.21 2.33
CA ASN A 344 -11.09 4.95 1.31
C ASN A 344 -12.34 4.25 1.88
N ASN A 345 -12.90 4.85 2.90
CA ASN A 345 -14.16 4.47 3.52
C ASN A 345 -15.12 5.66 3.55
N GLN A 346 -16.13 5.65 4.40
CA GLN A 346 -17.15 6.68 4.56
C GLN A 346 -17.21 7.20 6.00
N ILE A 347 -16.08 7.17 6.72
CA ILE A 347 -16.01 7.50 8.13
C ILE A 347 -16.19 9.01 8.33
N GLU A 348 -17.16 9.37 9.18
CA GLU A 348 -17.42 10.76 9.58
C GLU A 348 -16.91 11.06 11.00
N GLU A 349 -16.85 10.04 11.86
CA GLU A 349 -16.46 10.17 13.26
C GLU A 349 -15.57 9.00 13.70
N ILE A 350 -14.63 9.29 14.59
CA ILE A 350 -13.75 8.30 15.21
C ILE A 350 -14.07 8.23 16.70
N PRO A 351 -14.41 7.05 17.25
CA PRO A 351 -14.71 6.93 18.69
C PRO A 351 -13.53 7.30 19.57
N ALA A 352 -13.82 7.94 20.71
CA ALA A 352 -12.82 8.54 21.59
C ALA A 352 -11.73 7.60 22.08
N ASN A 353 -12.04 6.32 22.23
CA ASN A 353 -11.12 5.30 22.75
C ASN A 353 -10.69 4.27 21.71
N LEU A 354 -10.84 4.57 20.41
CA LEU A 354 -10.44 3.66 19.33
C LEU A 354 -8.98 3.23 19.46
N CYS A 355 -8.09 4.15 19.78
CA CYS A 355 -6.64 3.95 19.83
C CYS A 355 -6.05 3.95 21.26
N ALA A 356 -6.89 3.99 22.31
CA ALA A 356 -6.43 4.13 23.68
C ALA A 356 -5.63 2.94 24.24
N PHE A 357 -5.64 1.82 23.53
CA PHE A 357 -5.01 0.55 23.91
C PHE A 357 -3.80 0.18 23.06
N THR A 358 -3.46 1.01 22.09
CA THR A 358 -2.35 0.72 21.17
C THR A 358 -1.04 1.17 21.78
N ASP A 359 -0.13 0.24 22.01
CA ASP A 359 1.16 0.54 22.63
C ASP A 359 2.19 1.07 21.65
N ASP A 360 2.29 0.48 20.46
CA ASP A 360 3.30 0.82 19.46
C ASP A 360 2.67 0.95 18.06
N VAL A 361 1.81 1.95 17.87
CA VAL A 361 1.22 2.18 16.55
C VAL A 361 2.24 2.80 15.62
N GLU A 362 2.64 2.07 14.59
CA GLU A 362 3.49 2.58 13.53
C GLU A 362 2.69 3.42 12.53
N SER A 363 1.53 2.94 12.11
CA SER A 363 0.73 3.56 11.06
C SER A 363 -0.76 3.50 11.35
N LEU A 364 -1.39 4.68 11.33
CA LEU A 364 -2.84 4.85 11.25
C LEU A 364 -3.18 5.64 9.99
N THR A 365 -4.05 5.14 9.14
CA THR A 365 -4.54 5.92 8.00
C THR A 365 -6.05 6.01 7.97
N PHE A 366 -6.53 7.24 7.91
CA PHE A 366 -7.94 7.61 7.72
C PHE A 366 -8.10 8.42 6.43
N ALA A 367 -7.14 8.33 5.51
CA ALA A 367 -7.16 9.05 4.25
C ALA A 367 -8.39 8.69 3.41
N HIS A 368 -8.89 9.65 2.63
CA HIS A 368 -10.07 9.44 1.77
C HIS A 368 -11.31 8.96 2.54
N ASN A 369 -11.67 9.69 3.58
CA ASN A 369 -12.91 9.52 4.33
C ASN A 369 -13.74 10.82 4.32
N LYS A 370 -14.65 10.98 5.25
CA LYS A 370 -15.54 12.13 5.39
C LYS A 370 -15.39 12.85 6.73
N LEU A 371 -14.20 12.78 7.32
CA LEU A 371 -13.92 13.48 8.57
C LEU A 371 -13.97 14.99 8.36
N THR A 372 -14.62 15.70 9.29
CA THR A 372 -14.68 17.16 9.29
C THR A 372 -13.82 17.80 10.37
N LYS A 373 -13.42 17.02 11.36
CA LYS A 373 -12.59 17.43 12.49
C LYS A 373 -11.55 16.37 12.84
N ILE A 374 -10.42 16.81 13.37
CA ILE A 374 -9.40 15.92 13.93
C ILE A 374 -9.83 15.59 15.37
N PRO A 375 -10.09 14.31 15.70
CA PRO A 375 -10.59 13.96 17.03
C PRO A 375 -9.55 14.17 18.12
N ASN A 376 -10.03 14.50 19.34
CA ASN A 376 -9.21 14.74 20.52
C ASN A 376 -8.93 13.45 21.30
N ILE A 377 -8.26 12.49 20.67
CA ILE A 377 -8.07 11.13 21.19
C ILE A 377 -6.63 10.59 21.03
N PHE A 378 -5.72 11.41 20.49
CA PHE A 378 -4.37 10.95 20.12
C PHE A 378 -3.28 11.51 21.03
N ASP A 379 -3.60 11.98 22.22
CA ASP A 379 -2.63 12.55 23.15
C ASP A 379 -1.78 11.48 23.86
N ALA A 380 -0.70 11.93 24.48
CA ALA A 380 0.24 11.06 25.19
C ALA A 380 -0.35 10.35 26.42
N SER A 381 -1.54 10.79 26.91
CA SER A 381 -2.22 10.14 28.05
C SER A 381 -3.07 8.96 27.63
N SER A 382 -3.48 8.93 26.36
CA SER A 382 -4.36 7.87 25.81
C SER A 382 -3.62 6.86 24.94
N ILE A 383 -2.46 7.24 24.39
CA ILE A 383 -1.77 6.43 23.37
C ILE A 383 -0.28 6.74 23.42
N ARG A 384 0.57 5.74 23.24
CA ARG A 384 2.00 5.94 23.08
C ARG A 384 2.31 6.67 21.77
N GLN A 385 3.56 7.14 21.61
CA GLN A 385 3.97 7.83 20.41
C GLN A 385 3.77 6.96 19.17
N MET A 386 2.98 7.49 18.23
CA MET A 386 2.75 6.87 16.93
C MET A 386 3.84 7.26 15.93
N GLY A 387 4.14 6.38 14.97
CA GLY A 387 5.00 6.72 13.83
C GLY A 387 4.32 7.71 12.90
N SER A 388 3.16 7.36 12.36
CA SER A 388 2.43 8.20 11.42
C SER A 388 0.91 8.10 11.57
N VAL A 389 0.24 9.23 11.34
CA VAL A 389 -1.22 9.32 11.19
C VAL A 389 -1.53 10.08 9.91
N ASP A 390 -2.32 9.48 9.04
CA ASP A 390 -2.74 10.08 7.77
C ASP A 390 -4.23 10.40 7.78
N PHE A 391 -4.54 11.71 7.72
CA PHE A 391 -5.89 12.26 7.59
C PHE A 391 -6.11 12.93 6.22
N SER A 392 -5.25 12.68 5.25
CA SER A 392 -5.35 13.33 3.95
C SER A 392 -6.66 12.99 3.22
N TYR A 393 -7.07 13.88 2.32
CA TYR A 393 -8.28 13.70 1.52
C TYR A 393 -9.55 13.46 2.36
N ASN A 394 -9.75 14.28 3.35
CA ASN A 394 -10.98 14.40 4.10
C ASN A 394 -11.61 15.79 3.88
N GLU A 395 -12.50 16.20 4.76
CA GLU A 395 -13.15 17.51 4.75
C GLU A 395 -12.84 18.30 6.04
N ILE A 396 -11.65 18.06 6.61
CA ILE A 396 -11.24 18.61 7.90
C ILE A 396 -11.08 20.11 7.82
N THR A 397 -11.69 20.81 8.77
CA THR A 397 -11.59 22.27 8.94
C THR A 397 -10.76 22.68 10.16
N GLY A 398 -10.52 21.76 11.08
CA GLY A 398 -9.78 21.99 12.31
C GLY A 398 -9.89 20.83 13.28
N VAL A 399 -9.55 21.08 14.54
CA VAL A 399 -9.60 20.09 15.61
C VAL A 399 -10.97 20.06 16.29
N ASP A 400 -11.32 18.92 16.89
CA ASP A 400 -12.53 18.76 17.67
C ASP A 400 -12.29 19.17 19.12
N ASN A 401 -12.89 20.30 19.52
CA ASN A 401 -12.85 20.82 20.90
C ASN A 401 -14.15 20.51 21.68
N SER A 402 -15.06 19.70 21.14
CA SER A 402 -16.37 19.45 21.77
C SER A 402 -16.27 18.82 23.17
N ASN A 403 -15.19 18.07 23.42
CA ASN A 403 -14.92 17.39 24.69
C ASN A 403 -13.90 18.14 25.59
N GLY A 404 -13.70 19.46 25.36
CA GLY A 404 -12.76 20.27 26.10
C GLY A 404 -11.56 20.72 25.27
N THR A 405 -10.49 21.15 25.94
CA THR A 405 -9.28 21.62 25.27
C THR A 405 -8.61 20.47 24.51
N TYR A 406 -8.26 20.72 23.25
CA TYR A 406 -7.53 19.76 22.44
C TYR A 406 -6.15 19.46 23.04
N LYS A 407 -5.82 18.17 23.14
CA LYS A 407 -4.63 17.71 23.86
C LYS A 407 -3.43 17.41 22.95
N GLY A 408 -3.50 17.74 21.68
CA GLY A 408 -2.44 17.48 20.71
C GLY A 408 -2.52 16.10 20.08
N ILE A 409 -1.52 15.79 19.24
CA ILE A 409 -1.36 14.46 18.63
C ILE A 409 0.04 13.92 18.98
N ASN A 410 0.07 12.76 19.59
CA ASN A 410 1.30 12.07 19.95
C ASN A 410 1.80 11.20 18.78
N ALA A 411 2.24 11.84 17.70
CA ALA A 411 2.74 11.17 16.49
C ALA A 411 3.93 11.93 15.91
N ALA A 412 4.86 11.21 15.27
CA ALA A 412 6.01 11.81 14.61
C ALA A 412 5.65 12.45 13.27
N THR A 413 4.86 11.78 12.46
CA THR A 413 4.44 12.24 11.13
C THR A 413 2.91 12.37 11.07
N ILE A 414 2.45 13.55 10.63
CA ILE A 414 1.03 13.83 10.46
C ILE A 414 0.80 14.37 9.05
N SER A 415 -0.09 13.75 8.29
CA SER A 415 -0.59 14.27 7.03
C SER A 415 -2.01 14.76 7.19
N LEU A 416 -2.22 16.04 6.83
CA LEU A 416 -3.51 16.70 6.72
C LEU A 416 -3.73 17.25 5.31
N SER A 417 -3.00 16.71 4.33
CA SER A 417 -3.06 17.19 2.96
C SER A 417 -4.46 17.02 2.36
N ASN A 418 -4.82 17.94 1.48
CA ASN A 418 -6.09 17.90 0.74
C ASN A 418 -7.33 17.82 1.66
N ASN A 419 -7.39 18.77 2.57
CA ASN A 419 -8.53 19.04 3.43
C ASN A 419 -9.07 20.46 3.19
N LYS A 420 -9.85 21.00 4.12
CA LYS A 420 -10.48 22.33 4.05
C LYS A 420 -10.02 23.25 5.19
N ILE A 421 -8.77 23.11 5.62
CA ILE A 421 -8.21 23.87 6.73
C ILE A 421 -7.94 25.30 6.27
N GLU A 422 -8.58 26.28 6.93
CA GLU A 422 -8.38 27.71 6.69
C GLU A 422 -7.45 28.34 7.72
N LYS A 423 -7.45 27.83 8.96
CA LYS A 423 -6.64 28.33 10.07
C LYS A 423 -5.58 27.28 10.43
N PHE A 424 -4.32 27.73 10.58
CA PHE A 424 -3.25 26.87 11.03
C PHE A 424 -3.65 26.11 12.32
N PRO A 425 -3.56 24.78 12.33
CA PRO A 425 -4.04 23.98 13.45
C PRO A 425 -3.01 23.92 14.58
N SER A 426 -2.79 25.04 15.25
CA SER A 426 -1.80 25.18 16.31
C SER A 426 -2.06 24.25 17.51
N GLU A 427 -3.30 23.83 17.69
CA GLU A 427 -3.73 22.91 18.75
C GLU A 427 -3.10 21.51 18.63
N LEU A 428 -2.60 21.14 17.46
CA LEU A 428 -1.85 19.88 17.28
C LEU A 428 -0.58 19.81 18.13
N PHE A 429 0.00 20.99 18.39
CA PHE A 429 1.25 21.11 19.12
C PHE A 429 0.99 21.42 20.60
N THR A 430 1.52 20.59 21.45
CA THR A 430 1.56 20.79 22.90
C THR A 430 3.01 20.84 23.40
N ALA A 431 3.23 21.21 24.65
CA ALA A 431 4.58 21.19 25.19
C ALA A 431 5.21 19.79 25.07
N GLY A 432 6.38 19.72 24.44
CA GLY A 432 7.05 18.43 24.20
C GLY A 432 6.46 17.59 23.08
N SER A 433 5.71 18.19 22.15
CA SER A 433 5.14 17.49 20.99
C SER A 433 6.21 16.73 20.19
N PRO A 434 5.98 15.46 19.84
CA PRO A 434 6.92 14.65 19.07
C PRO A 434 6.86 14.88 17.56
N ILE A 435 6.02 15.79 17.08
CA ILE A 435 5.81 16.02 15.64
C ILE A 435 7.09 16.47 14.98
N THR A 436 7.58 15.68 14.02
CA THR A 436 8.75 15.98 13.20
C THR A 436 8.39 16.36 11.78
N THR A 437 7.29 15.85 11.25
CA THR A 437 6.83 16.09 9.90
C THR A 437 5.33 16.41 9.90
N LEU A 438 4.99 17.56 9.30
CA LEU A 438 3.61 18.00 9.14
C LEU A 438 3.33 18.38 7.69
N ASP A 439 2.41 17.67 7.08
CA ASP A 439 1.92 17.96 5.72
C ASP A 439 0.56 18.65 5.80
N LEU A 440 0.54 19.93 5.42
CA LEU A 440 -0.65 20.77 5.32
C LEU A 440 -0.94 21.18 3.86
N SER A 441 -0.35 20.49 2.91
CA SER A 441 -0.52 20.80 1.48
C SER A 441 -1.99 20.61 1.03
N GLY A 442 -2.40 21.40 0.04
CA GLY A 442 -3.75 21.25 -0.53
C GLY A 442 -4.88 21.67 0.41
N ASN A 443 -4.66 22.67 1.25
CA ASN A 443 -5.66 23.25 2.12
C ASN A 443 -6.05 24.69 1.66
N GLU A 444 -6.69 25.46 2.51
CA GLU A 444 -7.26 26.77 2.17
C GLU A 444 -6.75 27.91 3.06
N MET A 445 -5.55 27.76 3.63
CA MET A 445 -4.95 28.77 4.51
C MET A 445 -4.52 30.01 3.72
N ARG A 446 -4.90 31.20 4.20
CA ARG A 446 -4.48 32.49 3.64
C ARG A 446 -3.42 33.20 4.46
N THR A 447 -3.50 33.09 5.77
CA THR A 447 -2.55 33.66 6.71
C THR A 447 -2.28 32.71 7.85
N ILE A 448 -1.10 32.86 8.46
CA ILE A 448 -0.77 32.16 9.71
C ILE A 448 -0.59 33.24 10.75
N PRO A 449 -1.53 33.39 11.71
CA PRO A 449 -1.46 34.45 12.70
C PRO A 449 -0.27 34.33 13.64
N LYS A 450 0.21 35.46 14.14
CA LYS A 450 1.18 35.50 15.22
C LYS A 450 0.65 34.75 16.44
N GLY A 451 1.50 33.98 17.10
CA GLY A 451 1.11 33.14 18.23
C GLY A 451 0.62 31.73 17.83
N SER A 452 0.63 31.38 16.54
CA SER A 452 0.25 30.05 16.07
C SER A 452 1.21 28.95 16.55
N ILE A 453 2.49 29.27 16.63
CA ILE A 453 3.54 28.39 17.20
C ILE A 453 4.34 29.23 18.21
N THR A 454 4.30 28.88 19.48
CA THR A 454 4.98 29.60 20.54
C THR A 454 5.83 28.69 21.41
N GLY A 455 6.90 29.23 21.99
CA GLY A 455 7.76 28.52 22.92
C GLY A 455 8.39 27.27 22.28
N LYS A 456 8.34 26.16 23.01
CA LYS A 456 8.92 24.87 22.59
C LYS A 456 7.90 23.87 22.07
N LYS A 457 6.70 24.30 21.69
CA LYS A 457 5.62 23.39 21.28
C LYS A 457 5.94 22.62 19.99
N ALA A 458 6.53 23.29 19.00
CA ALA A 458 6.94 22.67 17.74
C ALA A 458 8.46 22.47 17.67
N TYR A 459 9.10 22.23 18.79
CA TYR A 459 10.56 22.21 18.92
C TYR A 459 11.24 21.15 18.04
N LEU A 460 10.60 19.99 17.85
CA LEU A 460 11.15 18.87 17.08
C LEU A 460 10.76 18.89 15.60
N LEU A 461 9.98 19.88 15.15
CA LEU A 461 9.53 19.95 13.77
C LEU A 461 10.72 20.12 12.81
N GLN A 462 10.83 19.23 11.84
CA GLN A 462 11.87 19.18 10.83
C GLN A 462 11.37 19.52 9.44
N VAL A 463 10.20 19.01 9.07
CA VAL A 463 9.62 19.16 7.74
C VAL A 463 8.20 19.69 7.86
N ILE A 464 7.93 20.78 7.12
CA ILE A 464 6.59 21.31 6.97
C ILE A 464 6.29 21.59 5.50
N ASP A 465 5.15 21.10 5.04
CA ASP A 465 4.65 21.25 3.67
C ASP A 465 3.40 22.12 3.67
N PHE A 466 3.51 23.31 3.07
CA PHE A 466 2.42 24.26 2.91
C PHE A 466 1.96 24.41 1.44
N ARG A 467 2.42 23.56 0.55
CA ARG A 467 2.08 23.68 -0.87
C ARG A 467 0.57 23.69 -1.10
N PHE A 468 0.17 24.37 -2.17
CA PHE A 468 -1.24 24.41 -2.60
C PHE A 468 -2.20 24.93 -1.51
N ASN A 469 -1.81 26.02 -0.87
CA ASN A 469 -2.66 26.85 -0.05
C ASN A 469 -2.88 28.20 -0.73
N LYS A 470 -3.29 29.20 0.02
CA LYS A 470 -3.51 30.57 -0.45
C LYS A 470 -2.73 31.58 0.39
N LEU A 471 -1.57 31.15 0.90
CA LEU A 471 -0.77 31.94 1.82
C LEU A 471 -0.19 33.17 1.13
N THR A 472 -0.32 34.31 1.81
CA THR A 472 0.29 35.58 1.42
C THR A 472 1.37 36.03 2.38
N SER A 473 1.41 35.49 3.59
CA SER A 473 2.40 35.80 4.62
C SER A 473 2.65 34.61 5.54
N LEU A 474 3.77 34.61 6.19
CA LEU A 474 4.16 33.64 7.21
C LEU A 474 4.36 34.37 8.53
N SER A 475 3.83 33.83 9.62
CA SER A 475 3.97 34.41 10.96
C SER A 475 5.45 34.53 11.38
N ASP A 476 5.78 35.54 12.16
CA ASP A 476 7.11 35.72 12.78
C ASP A 476 7.50 34.56 13.71
N ASP A 477 6.53 33.76 14.12
CA ASP A 477 6.77 32.56 14.92
C ASP A 477 7.60 31.49 14.17
N PHE A 478 7.60 31.53 12.83
CA PHE A 478 8.34 30.57 11.99
C PHE A 478 9.82 30.97 11.87
N ARG A 479 10.53 30.93 12.97
CA ARG A 479 11.93 31.34 13.10
C ARG A 479 12.76 30.32 13.89
N SER A 480 14.08 30.48 13.89
CA SER A 480 15.02 29.56 14.51
C SER A 480 14.80 29.30 16.00
N THR A 481 14.26 30.27 16.76
CA THR A 481 14.01 30.10 18.20
C THR A 481 12.84 29.22 18.54
N THR A 482 11.84 29.17 17.67
CA THR A 482 10.63 28.31 17.79
C THR A 482 10.73 27.02 17.00
N LEU A 483 11.49 27.03 15.91
CA LEU A 483 11.70 25.89 15.01
C LEU A 483 13.20 25.59 14.84
N PRO A 484 13.93 25.25 15.92
CA PRO A 484 15.39 25.11 15.85
C PRO A 484 15.86 23.96 14.96
N TYR A 485 15.03 22.92 14.72
CA TYR A 485 15.38 21.75 13.94
C TYR A 485 14.75 21.71 12.56
N ILE A 486 14.12 22.81 12.11
CA ILE A 486 13.52 22.84 10.77
C ILE A 486 14.61 22.62 9.70
N THR A 487 14.39 21.65 8.83
CA THR A 487 15.29 21.28 7.73
C THR A 487 14.69 21.57 6.36
N ASN A 488 13.39 21.42 6.22
CA ASN A 488 12.68 21.55 4.94
C ASN A 488 11.39 22.34 5.13
N MET A 489 11.22 23.38 4.30
CA MET A 489 9.96 24.13 4.21
C MET A 489 9.60 24.33 2.75
N ASP A 490 8.39 23.95 2.37
CA ASP A 490 7.87 24.15 1.02
C ASP A 490 6.61 25.02 1.04
N LEU A 491 6.75 26.20 0.44
CA LEU A 491 5.71 27.22 0.30
C LEU A 491 5.23 27.35 -1.16
N SER A 492 5.58 26.40 -2.01
CA SER A 492 5.23 26.45 -3.43
C SER A 492 3.72 26.40 -3.65
N TYR A 493 3.27 26.97 -4.76
CA TYR A 493 1.84 27.03 -5.13
C TYR A 493 0.99 27.75 -4.06
N ASN A 494 1.43 28.94 -3.66
CA ASN A 494 0.73 29.87 -2.79
C ASN A 494 0.58 31.22 -3.47
N CYS A 495 0.36 32.27 -2.69
CA CYS A 495 0.08 33.63 -3.16
C CYS A 495 1.04 34.68 -2.60
N PHE A 496 2.27 34.29 -2.28
CA PHE A 496 3.26 35.21 -1.75
C PHE A 496 3.68 36.24 -2.80
N SER A 497 3.67 37.51 -2.42
CA SER A 497 4.27 38.62 -3.19
C SER A 497 5.69 38.94 -2.72
N GLU A 498 6.08 38.45 -1.55
CA GLU A 498 7.41 38.55 -0.97
C GLU A 498 7.80 37.20 -0.36
N VAL A 499 9.08 36.84 -0.46
CA VAL A 499 9.60 35.64 0.20
C VAL A 499 9.70 35.91 1.71
N PRO A 500 9.04 35.09 2.55
CA PRO A 500 9.22 35.21 3.99
C PRO A 500 10.64 34.85 4.39
N THR A 501 11.31 35.74 5.14
CA THR A 501 12.71 35.57 5.49
C THR A 501 12.91 35.02 6.90
N GLN A 502 11.86 34.94 7.73
CA GLN A 502 11.90 34.47 9.10
C GLN A 502 12.58 33.09 9.27
N PRO A 503 12.30 32.07 8.44
CA PRO A 503 12.93 30.78 8.58
C PRO A 503 14.38 30.71 8.11
N LEU A 504 14.85 31.70 7.33
CA LEU A 504 16.20 31.68 6.74
C LEU A 504 17.33 31.81 7.75
N ASN A 505 17.04 32.24 8.97
CA ASN A 505 18.03 32.31 10.07
C ASN A 505 18.23 30.95 10.76
N SER A 506 17.54 29.92 10.37
CA SER A 506 17.63 28.60 11.01
C SER A 506 18.92 27.88 10.61
N ALA A 507 19.70 27.48 11.61
CA ALA A 507 20.99 26.81 11.40
C ALA A 507 20.88 25.46 10.67
N ASN A 508 19.72 24.83 10.74
CA ASN A 508 19.47 23.49 10.19
C ASN A 508 18.65 23.48 8.89
N LEU A 509 18.18 24.64 8.41
CA LEU A 509 17.39 24.71 7.18
C LEU A 509 18.25 24.34 5.97
N ARG A 510 17.88 23.26 5.29
CA ARG A 510 18.62 22.69 4.15
C ARG A 510 17.92 22.91 2.82
N ALA A 511 16.59 22.85 2.79
CA ALA A 511 15.78 23.02 1.60
C ALA A 511 14.64 24.00 1.86
N PHE A 512 14.53 24.98 0.98
CA PHE A 512 13.47 25.98 1.00
C PHE A 512 12.93 26.16 -0.40
N ALA A 513 11.62 25.99 -0.60
CA ALA A 513 10.96 26.12 -1.88
C ALA A 513 9.80 27.10 -1.83
N ILE A 514 9.71 27.95 -2.82
CA ILE A 514 8.63 28.93 -3.01
C ILE A 514 8.30 29.09 -4.50
N ASN A 515 8.20 27.99 -5.20
CA ASN A 515 7.84 27.98 -6.62
C ASN A 515 6.40 28.45 -6.83
N HIS A 516 6.09 28.93 -8.02
CA HIS A 516 4.73 29.13 -8.53
C HIS A 516 3.82 29.93 -7.61
N GLN A 517 4.17 31.20 -7.37
CA GLN A 517 3.32 32.13 -6.61
C GLN A 517 2.39 32.88 -7.56
N ARG A 518 1.09 32.88 -7.26
CA ARG A 518 0.07 33.52 -8.07
C ARG A 518 -0.89 34.31 -7.20
N ASP A 519 -1.34 35.45 -7.68
CA ASP A 519 -2.42 36.20 -7.01
C ASP A 519 -3.69 35.34 -7.00
N GLU A 520 -4.37 35.25 -5.85
CA GLU A 520 -5.54 34.38 -5.66
C GLU A 520 -6.70 34.75 -6.60
N VAL A 521 -6.86 36.02 -6.93
CA VAL A 521 -7.99 36.53 -7.73
C VAL A 521 -7.67 36.55 -9.21
N THR A 522 -6.49 37.07 -9.57
CA THR A 522 -6.11 37.33 -10.97
C THR A 522 -5.34 36.18 -11.62
N ASP A 523 -4.84 35.24 -10.82
CA ASP A 523 -3.95 34.15 -11.27
C ASP A 523 -2.68 34.64 -11.96
N GLN A 524 -2.27 35.89 -11.69
CA GLN A 524 -1.06 36.47 -12.23
C GLN A 524 0.15 36.17 -11.32
N ARG A 525 1.31 36.09 -11.93
CA ARG A 525 2.58 35.99 -11.18
C ARG A 525 2.75 37.18 -10.28
N CYS A 526 2.92 36.94 -8.97
CA CYS A 526 2.96 38.02 -7.98
C CYS A 526 4.28 38.11 -7.20
N LEU A 527 5.15 37.10 -7.27
CA LEU A 527 6.45 37.12 -6.61
C LEU A 527 7.53 37.62 -7.60
N ARG A 528 8.11 38.80 -7.29
CA ARG A 528 9.01 39.53 -8.20
C ARG A 528 10.41 39.76 -7.65
N THR A 529 10.58 39.66 -6.34
CA THR A 529 11.81 40.06 -5.66
C THR A 529 12.56 38.85 -5.12
N TRP A 530 13.84 38.76 -5.47
CA TRP A 530 14.76 37.80 -4.85
C TRP A 530 14.94 38.14 -3.37
N PRO A 531 14.85 37.18 -2.45
CA PRO A 531 14.98 37.45 -1.03
C PRO A 531 16.42 37.71 -0.63
N THR A 532 16.63 38.62 0.33
CA THR A 532 17.93 38.79 0.98
C THR A 532 18.16 37.67 1.99
N GLY A 533 19.41 37.21 2.10
CA GLY A 533 19.80 36.24 3.12
C GLY A 533 19.76 34.78 2.69
N ILE A 534 19.43 34.49 1.45
CA ILE A 534 19.46 33.13 0.90
C ILE A 534 20.87 32.55 0.96
N THR A 535 21.86 33.31 0.52
CA THR A 535 23.26 32.86 0.47
C THR A 535 23.94 32.87 1.83
N THR A 536 23.38 33.57 2.81
CA THR A 536 23.90 33.61 4.17
C THR A 536 23.22 32.64 5.12
N CYS A 537 22.19 31.93 4.66
CA CYS A 537 21.56 30.84 5.42
C CYS A 537 22.56 29.68 5.54
N PRO A 538 23.03 29.34 6.76
CA PRO A 538 24.29 28.60 6.91
C PRO A 538 24.27 27.17 6.38
N SER A 539 23.12 26.50 6.43
CA SER A 539 23.00 25.10 6.00
C SER A 539 22.14 24.90 4.74
N LEU A 540 21.67 25.98 4.14
CA LEU A 540 20.82 25.91 2.96
C LEU A 540 21.59 25.41 1.74
N ILE A 541 21.22 24.27 1.22
CA ILE A 541 21.82 23.65 0.05
C ILE A 541 20.89 23.68 -1.17
N GLN A 542 19.59 23.83 -0.95
CA GLN A 542 18.59 23.84 -2.00
C GLN A 542 17.61 25.00 -1.84
N PHE A 543 17.50 25.82 -2.89
CA PHE A 543 16.54 26.90 -2.98
C PHE A 543 15.80 26.86 -4.30
N GLN A 544 14.48 26.87 -4.24
CA GLN A 544 13.62 26.82 -5.43
C GLN A 544 12.69 28.02 -5.46
N ILE A 545 12.78 28.80 -6.53
CA ILE A 545 11.97 29.99 -6.77
C ILE A 545 11.46 30.02 -8.21
N GLY A 546 11.35 28.85 -8.82
CA GLY A 546 10.89 28.70 -10.21
C GLY A 546 9.43 29.10 -10.42
N SER A 547 9.04 29.32 -11.66
CA SER A 547 7.67 29.67 -12.05
C SER A 547 7.11 30.92 -11.33
N ASN A 548 7.93 31.96 -11.21
CA ASN A 548 7.58 33.25 -10.66
C ASN A 548 7.87 34.39 -11.66
N ASP A 549 7.92 35.62 -11.22
CA ASP A 549 8.31 36.79 -12.00
C ASP A 549 9.51 37.51 -11.34
N ILE A 550 10.48 36.71 -10.89
CA ILE A 550 11.71 37.24 -10.31
C ILE A 550 12.45 38.05 -11.36
N ARG A 551 12.91 39.22 -10.98
CA ARG A 551 13.55 40.19 -11.87
C ARG A 551 15.04 40.27 -11.57
N LYS A 552 15.54 41.40 -11.16
CA LYS A 552 16.95 41.58 -10.87
C LYS A 552 17.41 40.87 -9.63
N VAL A 553 18.40 39.99 -9.72
CA VAL A 553 19.04 39.31 -8.59
C VAL A 553 20.37 40.03 -8.31
N GLU A 554 20.46 40.71 -7.16
CA GLU A 554 21.64 41.45 -6.75
C GLU A 554 22.56 40.67 -5.83
N GLU A 555 22.04 39.63 -5.17
CA GLU A 555 22.82 38.79 -4.28
C GLU A 555 23.82 37.91 -5.03
N THR A 556 25.05 37.83 -4.55
CA THR A 556 26.07 36.94 -5.10
C THR A 556 25.85 35.51 -4.62
N LEU A 557 25.71 34.58 -5.55
CA LEU A 557 25.54 33.16 -5.25
C LEU A 557 26.81 32.57 -4.63
N THR A 558 26.62 31.61 -3.75
CA THR A 558 27.70 30.90 -3.03
C THR A 558 27.63 29.40 -3.31
N SER A 559 28.79 28.73 -3.26
CA SER A 559 28.92 27.33 -3.62
C SER A 559 28.25 26.33 -2.66
N HIS A 560 27.99 26.73 -1.40
CA HIS A 560 27.30 25.85 -0.45
C HIS A 560 25.83 25.67 -0.79
N LEU A 561 25.20 26.66 -1.43
CA LEU A 561 23.86 26.60 -1.97
C LEU A 561 23.95 26.09 -3.42
N TYR A 562 24.09 24.79 -3.59
CA TYR A 562 24.46 24.18 -4.86
C TYR A 562 23.29 23.59 -5.66
N ILE A 563 22.07 23.70 -5.19
CA ILE A 563 20.85 23.36 -5.93
C ILE A 563 19.93 24.57 -5.96
N VAL A 564 19.84 25.22 -7.10
CA VAL A 564 19.03 26.43 -7.28
C VAL A 564 18.15 26.28 -8.51
N ASN A 565 16.84 26.49 -8.33
CA ASN A 565 15.88 26.50 -9.42
C ASN A 565 15.34 27.91 -9.65
N ILE A 566 15.66 28.49 -10.81
CA ILE A 566 15.16 29.78 -11.29
C ILE A 566 14.36 29.66 -12.58
N ALA A 567 14.11 28.43 -13.05
CA ALA A 567 13.39 28.18 -14.29
C ALA A 567 12.01 28.85 -14.29
N ASP A 568 11.50 29.19 -15.45
CA ASP A 568 10.21 29.86 -15.65
C ASP A 568 10.08 31.17 -14.84
N ASN A 569 11.14 31.99 -14.89
CA ASN A 569 11.13 33.39 -14.50
C ASN A 569 11.58 34.21 -15.75
N PRO A 570 10.64 34.60 -16.61
CA PRO A 570 11.00 35.14 -17.93
C PRO A 570 11.74 36.49 -17.88
N ASN A 571 11.60 37.25 -16.80
CA ASN A 571 12.19 38.56 -16.64
C ASN A 571 13.41 38.57 -15.71
N ILE A 572 13.92 37.41 -15.31
CA ILE A 572 15.06 37.32 -14.40
C ILE A 572 16.35 37.86 -15.07
N SER A 573 17.14 38.57 -14.27
CA SER A 573 18.49 38.98 -14.62
C SER A 573 19.42 38.60 -13.47
N ILE A 574 20.34 37.69 -13.71
CA ILE A 574 21.21 37.11 -12.68
C ILE A 574 22.64 36.94 -13.20
N ASP A 575 23.61 37.22 -12.34
CA ASP A 575 25.03 36.96 -12.56
C ASP A 575 25.46 35.72 -11.77
N VAL A 576 25.94 34.70 -12.45
CA VAL A 576 26.36 33.43 -11.83
C VAL A 576 27.89 33.21 -11.89
N THR A 577 28.65 34.28 -12.13
CA THR A 577 30.13 34.20 -12.23
C THR A 577 30.75 33.49 -11.02
N SER A 578 30.28 33.80 -9.81
CA SER A 578 30.83 33.25 -8.57
C SER A 578 30.72 31.73 -8.46
N VAL A 579 29.72 31.11 -9.10
CA VAL A 579 29.46 29.67 -9.04
C VAL A 579 29.78 28.95 -10.35
N CYS A 580 30.20 29.68 -11.39
CA CYS A 580 30.50 29.10 -12.68
C CYS A 580 31.55 27.98 -12.63
N PRO A 581 32.66 28.07 -11.86
CA PRO A 581 33.60 26.96 -11.73
C PRO A 581 32.97 25.68 -11.21
N TYR A 582 32.01 25.79 -10.30
CA TYR A 582 31.28 24.65 -9.73
C TYR A 582 30.24 24.08 -10.69
N ILE A 583 29.62 24.93 -11.52
CA ILE A 583 28.73 24.48 -12.61
C ILE A 583 29.54 23.65 -13.61
N LYS A 584 30.71 24.15 -14.03
CA LYS A 584 31.61 23.45 -14.95
C LYS A 584 32.11 22.12 -14.42
N ALA A 585 32.32 22.02 -13.09
CA ALA A 585 32.76 20.82 -12.43
C ALA A 585 31.63 19.81 -12.14
N GLY A 586 30.38 20.15 -12.44
CA GLY A 586 29.21 19.32 -12.13
C GLY A 586 28.83 19.28 -10.65
N LEU A 587 29.34 20.24 -9.85
CA LEU A 587 29.10 20.33 -8.40
C LEU A 587 28.03 21.35 -8.02
N TYR A 588 27.46 22.05 -8.99
CA TYR A 588 26.40 23.03 -8.83
C TYR A 588 25.28 22.75 -9.82
N MET A 589 24.07 22.61 -9.33
CA MET A 589 22.89 22.33 -10.16
C MET A 589 22.03 23.58 -10.26
N LEU A 590 22.07 24.23 -11.40
CA LEU A 590 21.21 25.35 -11.74
C LEU A 590 20.13 24.88 -12.71
N PHE A 591 18.86 24.99 -12.30
CA PHE A 591 17.71 24.76 -13.19
C PHE A 591 17.26 26.09 -13.75
N TYR A 592 17.31 26.23 -15.08
CA TYR A 592 17.10 27.50 -15.80
C TYR A 592 16.49 27.25 -17.17
N ASP A 593 16.02 28.31 -17.79
CA ASP A 593 15.58 28.29 -19.19
C ASP A 593 16.61 29.01 -20.07
N LYS A 594 16.81 28.53 -21.30
CA LYS A 594 17.78 29.06 -22.24
C LYS A 594 17.56 30.53 -22.64
N THR A 595 16.31 31.01 -22.52
CA THR A 595 15.87 32.35 -22.86
C THR A 595 16.08 33.39 -21.75
N GLN A 596 16.54 32.96 -20.58
CA GLN A 596 16.73 33.84 -19.42
C GLN A 596 18.03 34.66 -19.54
N ASP A 597 18.03 35.86 -18.95
CA ASP A 597 19.25 36.70 -18.83
C ASP A 597 20.15 36.21 -17.69
N ILE A 598 20.93 35.18 -17.98
CA ILE A 598 21.91 34.59 -17.07
C ILE A 598 23.32 34.87 -17.60
N ARG A 599 24.10 35.59 -16.80
CA ARG A 599 25.42 36.05 -17.21
C ARG A 599 26.51 35.42 -16.35
N GLY A 600 27.71 35.34 -16.93
CA GLY A 600 28.93 35.02 -16.19
C GLY A 600 29.32 33.55 -16.20
N CYS A 601 28.66 32.71 -17.01
CA CYS A 601 29.07 31.31 -17.17
C CYS A 601 28.82 30.81 -18.61
N ASP A 602 29.89 30.52 -19.30
CA ASP A 602 29.87 29.99 -20.67
C ASP A 602 29.53 28.51 -20.78
N ALA A 603 29.46 27.82 -19.64
CA ALA A 603 29.01 26.43 -19.57
C ALA A 603 27.48 26.28 -19.67
N LEU A 604 26.72 27.36 -19.52
CA LEU A 604 25.27 27.37 -19.64
C LEU A 604 24.85 27.53 -21.11
N ASP A 605 23.81 26.77 -21.49
CA ASP A 605 23.23 26.85 -22.85
C ASP A 605 22.17 27.97 -22.88
N ILE A 606 22.64 29.21 -23.03
CA ILE A 606 21.81 30.42 -23.09
C ILE A 606 21.68 30.87 -24.54
N GLU A 607 20.45 31.17 -24.96
CA GLU A 607 20.14 31.78 -26.26
C GLU A 607 20.51 33.26 -26.22
N ASN A 608 21.37 33.69 -27.17
CA ASN A 608 21.80 35.10 -27.31
C ASN A 608 20.79 35.92 -28.11
#